data_ff318bbe5c95aeaab56ac6da2b6b7ddd
#
_entry.id   ff318bbe5c95aeaab56ac6da2b6b7ddd
#
_cell.length_a   1.000
_cell.length_b   1.000
_cell.length_c   1.000
_cell.angle_alpha   90.00
_cell.angle_beta   90.00
_cell.angle_gamma   90.00
#
_symmetry.space_group_name_H-M   'P 1'
#
loop_
_entity.id
_entity.type
_entity.pdbx_description
1 polymer ?
#
loop_
_entity_poly.entity_id
_entity_poly.type
_entity_poly.pdbx_seq_one_letter_code
_entity_poly.pdbx_strand_id
1 'polypeptide(L)'
;MWHVDWTQYKGKWYIAFIDDRSRKIMASGEFNNATEENAISLLYQAILSNEVCPVVMLSDKGTQFYNSTKNRKGVLTPSLFEQELTALGIEFWTSRRNHPQTNGKMEKWFDTMKKRKKKHPDETLQEFVKWYNEERIHHALEYKTPE
;
A
#
# COMPACT_ATOMS: atom_id res chain seq x y z
N MET A 1 -11.65 -3.53 -0.55
CA MET A 1 -10.89 -2.30 -0.27
C MET A 1 -9.41 -2.64 -0.12
N TRP A 2 -8.57 -1.89 -0.78
CA TRP A 2 -7.12 -2.00 -0.63
C TRP A 2 -6.59 -0.82 0.15
N HIS A 3 -5.55 -1.05 0.94
CA HIS A 3 -4.76 0.00 1.59
C HIS A 3 -3.45 0.18 0.86
N VAL A 4 -3.00 1.43 0.75
CA VAL A 4 -1.69 1.76 0.20
C VAL A 4 -0.97 2.71 1.13
N ASP A 5 0.31 2.49 1.34
CA ASP A 5 1.15 3.39 2.11
C ASP A 5 2.64 3.16 1.81
N TRP A 6 3.45 4.14 2.20
CA TRP A 6 4.89 4.11 2.08
C TRP A 6 5.54 3.99 3.45
N THR A 7 6.70 3.34 3.50
CA THR A 7 7.59 3.39 4.66
C THR A 7 9.03 3.49 4.19
N GLN A 8 9.88 4.07 5.03
CA GLN A 8 11.31 4.18 4.74
C GLN A 8 12.10 3.24 5.65
N TYR A 9 13.10 2.58 5.07
CA TYR A 9 13.98 1.69 5.82
C TYR A 9 15.36 1.69 5.16
N LYS A 10 16.39 2.06 5.95
CA LYS A 10 17.79 2.10 5.49
C LYS A 10 17.99 2.83 4.16
N GLY A 11 17.38 4.02 4.03
CA GLY A 11 17.54 4.87 2.86
C GLY A 11 16.72 4.48 1.63
N LYS A 12 15.93 3.42 1.72
CA LYS A 12 15.04 3.00 0.64
C LYS A 12 13.59 3.22 1.05
N TRP A 13 12.74 3.45 0.06
CA TRP A 13 11.30 3.59 0.25
C TRP A 13 10.59 2.32 -0.21
N TYR A 14 9.65 1.87 0.61
CA TYR A 14 8.86 0.67 0.35
C TYR A 14 7.39 1.06 0.30
N ILE A 15 6.69 0.55 -0.70
CA ILE A 15 5.25 0.74 -0.86
C ILE A 15 4.59 -0.64 -0.91
N ALA A 16 3.36 -0.72 -0.39
CA ALA A 16 2.56 -1.93 -0.47
C ALA A 16 1.10 -1.59 -0.70
N PHE A 17 0.44 -2.44 -1.47
CA PHE A 17 -1.01 -2.50 -1.58
C PHE A 17 -1.47 -3.76 -0.87
N ILE A 18 -2.27 -3.62 0.17
CA ILE A 18 -2.77 -4.75 0.95
C ILE A 18 -4.29 -4.82 0.85
N ASP A 19 -4.82 -6.03 0.62
CA ASP A 19 -6.26 -6.24 0.66
C ASP A 19 -6.74 -6.24 2.12
N ASP A 20 -7.72 -5.40 2.42
CA ASP A 20 -8.20 -5.20 3.79
C ASP A 20 -8.79 -6.48 4.40
N ARG A 21 -9.49 -7.25 3.61
CA ARG A 21 -10.19 -8.45 4.08
C ARG A 21 -9.26 -9.66 4.21
N SER A 22 -8.55 -9.99 3.15
CA SER A 22 -7.69 -11.18 3.11
C SER A 22 -6.31 -10.95 3.73
N ARG A 23 -5.90 -9.71 3.88
CA ARG A 23 -4.55 -9.31 4.31
C ARG A 23 -3.47 -9.66 3.28
N LYS A 24 -3.87 -10.11 2.09
CA LYS A 24 -2.93 -10.41 1.02
C LYS A 24 -2.24 -9.14 0.53
N ILE A 25 -0.94 -9.23 0.32
CA ILE A 25 -0.19 -8.15 -0.34
C ILE A 25 -0.43 -8.28 -1.85
N MET A 26 -1.15 -7.32 -2.40
CA MET A 26 -1.50 -7.33 -3.82
C MET A 26 -0.32 -6.94 -4.70
N ALA A 27 0.53 -6.06 -4.22
CA ALA A 27 1.84 -5.74 -4.79
C ALA A 27 2.68 -4.99 -3.77
N SER A 28 3.99 -5.08 -3.88
CA SER A 28 4.91 -4.31 -3.08
C SER A 28 6.15 -3.99 -3.90
N GLY A 29 6.77 -2.84 -3.64
CA GLY A 29 7.95 -2.39 -4.37
C GLY A 29 8.94 -1.66 -3.47
N GLU A 30 10.21 -1.69 -3.89
CA GLU A 30 11.31 -0.96 -3.27
C GLU A 30 11.81 0.08 -4.24
N PHE A 31 11.91 1.33 -3.79
CA PHE A 31 12.29 2.46 -4.64
C PHE A 31 13.26 3.38 -3.91
N ASN A 32 14.00 4.17 -4.67
CA ASN A 32 14.87 5.19 -4.10
C ASN A 32 14.06 6.38 -3.58
N ASN A 33 12.91 6.65 -4.18
CA ASN A 33 12.06 7.79 -3.82
C ASN A 33 10.58 7.39 -3.77
N ALA A 34 9.85 7.97 -2.83
CA ALA A 34 8.40 7.79 -2.70
C ALA A 34 7.70 8.79 -3.62
N THR A 35 7.50 8.42 -4.88
CA THR A 35 6.87 9.28 -5.89
C THR A 35 5.50 8.74 -6.30
N GLU A 36 4.64 9.63 -6.80
CA GLU A 36 3.34 9.24 -7.33
C GLU A 36 3.49 8.30 -8.53
N GLU A 37 4.48 8.56 -9.39
CA GLU A 37 4.74 7.73 -10.56
C GLU A 37 5.06 6.29 -10.17
N ASN A 38 5.88 6.11 -9.15
CA ASN A 38 6.21 4.77 -8.62
C ASN A 38 4.97 4.08 -8.04
N ALA A 39 4.14 4.83 -7.32
CA ALA A 39 2.89 4.31 -6.77
C ALA A 39 1.91 3.90 -7.88
N ILE A 40 1.77 4.71 -8.90
CA ILE A 40 0.89 4.44 -10.06
C ILE A 40 1.36 3.20 -10.82
N SER A 41 2.66 3.10 -11.08
CA SER A 41 3.24 1.93 -11.75
C SER A 41 2.91 0.64 -10.99
N LEU A 42 3.10 0.66 -9.69
CA LEU A 42 2.83 -0.50 -8.84
C LEU A 42 1.33 -0.81 -8.75
N LEU A 43 0.48 0.22 -8.76
CA LEU A 43 -0.97 0.06 -8.78
C LEU A 43 -1.42 -0.75 -10.00
N TYR A 44 -0.94 -0.40 -11.18
CA TYR A 44 -1.27 -1.14 -12.40
C TYR A 44 -0.74 -2.57 -12.34
N GLN A 45 0.47 -2.76 -11.83
CA GLN A 45 1.04 -4.10 -11.63
C GLN A 45 0.15 -4.93 -10.70
N ALA A 46 -0.32 -4.35 -9.59
CA ALA A 46 -1.19 -5.05 -8.64
C ALA A 46 -2.51 -5.47 -9.29
N ILE A 47 -3.13 -4.59 -10.06
CA ILE A 47 -4.40 -4.88 -10.74
C ILE A 47 -4.21 -5.98 -11.79
N LEU A 48 -3.18 -5.86 -12.62
CA LEU A 48 -2.93 -6.83 -13.69
C LEU A 48 -2.52 -8.20 -13.16
N SER A 49 -1.64 -8.23 -12.16
CA SER A 49 -1.15 -9.50 -11.60
C SER A 49 -2.24 -10.29 -10.86
N ASN A 50 -3.17 -9.60 -10.22
CA ASN A 50 -4.22 -10.23 -9.43
C ASN A 50 -5.54 -10.34 -10.20
N GLU A 51 -5.62 -9.74 -11.37
CA GLU A 51 -6.84 -9.73 -12.21
C GLU A 51 -8.06 -9.20 -11.45
N VAL A 52 -7.83 -8.23 -10.56
CA VAL A 52 -8.89 -7.63 -9.75
C VAL A 52 -8.61 -6.14 -9.56
N CYS A 53 -9.67 -5.35 -9.58
CA CYS A 53 -9.61 -3.92 -9.33
C CYS A 53 -10.41 -3.62 -8.06
N PRO A 54 -9.84 -2.92 -7.07
CA PRO A 54 -10.58 -2.62 -5.86
C PRO A 54 -11.67 -1.58 -6.11
N VAL A 55 -12.71 -1.62 -5.29
CA VAL A 55 -13.76 -0.59 -5.34
C VAL A 55 -13.31 0.67 -4.61
N VAL A 56 -12.55 0.50 -3.53
CA VAL A 56 -12.06 1.59 -2.68
C VAL A 56 -10.57 1.43 -2.42
N MET A 57 -9.85 2.53 -2.52
CA MET A 57 -8.44 2.64 -2.12
C MET A 57 -8.34 3.56 -0.92
N LEU A 58 -7.75 3.07 0.16
CA LEU A 58 -7.52 3.85 1.37
C LEU A 58 -6.04 4.16 1.52
N SER A 59 -5.70 5.41 1.79
CA SER A 59 -4.33 5.79 2.14
C SER A 59 -4.32 6.76 3.31
N ASP A 60 -3.13 7.06 3.83
CA ASP A 60 -2.99 8.18 4.74
C ASP A 60 -2.98 9.50 3.93
N LYS A 61 -2.83 10.63 4.63
CA LYS A 61 -2.81 11.95 4.00
C LYS A 61 -1.42 12.36 3.51
N GLY A 62 -0.57 11.39 3.16
CA GLY A 62 0.75 11.67 2.63
C GLY A 62 0.71 12.36 1.26
N THR A 63 1.66 13.25 1.00
CA THR A 63 1.72 14.01 -0.25
C THR A 63 1.92 13.13 -1.48
N GLN A 64 2.37 11.88 -1.30
CA GLN A 64 2.52 10.90 -2.37
C GLN A 64 1.18 10.42 -2.93
N PHE A 65 0.09 10.58 -2.18
CA PHE A 65 -1.24 10.10 -2.58
C PHE A 65 -2.29 11.20 -2.56
N TYR A 66 -2.08 12.24 -1.80
CA TYR A 66 -3.07 13.27 -1.54
C TYR A 66 -2.47 14.65 -1.75
N ASN A 67 -3.15 15.47 -2.54
CA ASN A 67 -2.73 16.84 -2.77
C ASN A 67 -3.57 17.79 -1.93
N SER A 68 -2.94 18.44 -0.94
CA SER A 68 -3.57 19.46 -0.11
C SER A 68 -3.28 20.89 -0.58
N THR A 69 -2.48 21.04 -1.64
CA THR A 69 -2.09 22.34 -2.15
C THR A 69 -3.12 22.90 -3.11
N LYS A 70 -3.56 24.13 -2.87
CA LYS A 70 -4.48 24.82 -3.77
C LYS A 70 -3.74 25.37 -4.99
N ASN A 71 -4.39 25.37 -6.14
CA ASN A 71 -3.84 26.00 -7.33
C ASN A 71 -3.93 27.54 -7.20
N ARG A 72 -3.49 28.27 -8.27
CA ARG A 72 -3.50 29.73 -8.29
C ARG A 72 -4.91 30.33 -8.12
N LYS A 73 -5.96 29.58 -8.43
CA LYS A 73 -7.37 30.00 -8.28
C LYS A 73 -7.95 29.66 -6.92
N GLY A 74 -7.14 29.11 -6.01
CA GLY A 74 -7.57 28.71 -4.67
C GLY A 74 -8.34 27.39 -4.64
N VAL A 75 -8.28 26.58 -5.69
CA VAL A 75 -8.98 25.30 -5.80
C VAL A 75 -8.01 24.15 -5.57
N LEU A 76 -8.42 23.16 -4.78
CA LEU A 76 -7.66 21.92 -4.61
C LEU A 76 -7.68 21.12 -5.92
N THR A 77 -6.50 20.75 -6.39
CA THR A 77 -6.37 19.87 -7.56
C THR A 77 -6.08 18.45 -7.09
N PRO A 78 -6.70 17.43 -7.71
CA PRO A 78 -6.37 16.04 -7.38
C PRO A 78 -4.90 15.74 -7.69
N SER A 79 -4.27 14.88 -6.87
CA SER A 79 -2.94 14.37 -7.17
C SER A 79 -2.99 13.47 -8.41
N LEU A 80 -1.82 13.17 -8.99
CA LEU A 80 -1.75 12.23 -10.12
C LEU A 80 -2.29 10.86 -9.72
N PHE A 81 -2.01 10.42 -8.50
CA PHE A 81 -2.51 9.15 -7.99
C PHE A 81 -4.05 9.14 -7.92
N GLU A 82 -4.64 10.22 -7.40
CA GLU A 82 -6.10 10.36 -7.32
C GLU A 82 -6.73 10.37 -8.73
N GLN A 83 -6.10 11.04 -9.69
CA GLN A 83 -6.58 11.09 -11.07
C GLN A 83 -6.60 9.70 -11.69
N GLU A 84 -5.56 8.90 -11.46
CA GLU A 84 -5.51 7.52 -11.96
C GLU A 84 -6.58 6.64 -11.32
N LEU A 85 -6.81 6.78 -10.01
CA LEU A 85 -7.87 6.04 -9.33
C LEU A 85 -9.25 6.40 -9.91
N THR A 86 -9.49 7.68 -10.16
CA THR A 86 -10.74 8.15 -10.77
C THR A 86 -10.93 7.54 -12.17
N ALA A 87 -9.88 7.53 -12.98
CA ALA A 87 -9.91 6.95 -14.32
C ALA A 87 -10.22 5.44 -14.29
N LEU A 88 -9.81 4.75 -13.23
CA LEU A 88 -10.05 3.32 -13.04
C LEU A 88 -11.40 3.02 -12.35
N GLY A 89 -12.15 4.05 -11.97
CA GLY A 89 -13.40 3.89 -11.24
C GLY A 89 -13.21 3.48 -9.77
N ILE A 90 -12.04 3.75 -9.20
CA ILE A 90 -11.74 3.44 -7.82
C ILE A 90 -11.99 4.66 -6.95
N GLU A 91 -12.79 4.50 -5.89
CA GLU A 91 -13.04 5.56 -4.93
C GLU A 91 -11.85 5.70 -3.99
N PHE A 92 -11.38 6.93 -3.78
CA PHE A 92 -10.21 7.21 -2.93
C PHE A 92 -10.65 7.75 -1.58
N TRP A 93 -10.26 7.04 -0.52
CA TRP A 93 -10.53 7.45 0.85
C TRP A 93 -9.19 7.74 1.56
N THR A 94 -9.17 8.82 2.34
CA THR A 94 -8.02 9.10 3.22
C THR A 94 -8.37 8.69 4.63
N SER A 95 -7.37 8.15 5.35
CA SER A 95 -7.57 7.78 6.75
C SER A 95 -7.75 9.04 7.58
N ARG A 96 -8.71 8.99 8.51
CA ARG A 96 -8.98 10.07 9.46
C ARG A 96 -8.43 9.67 10.82
N ARG A 97 -8.23 10.67 11.70
CA ARG A 97 -7.74 10.45 13.07
C ARG A 97 -8.58 9.46 13.88
N ASN A 98 -9.87 9.32 13.55
CA ASN A 98 -10.80 8.45 14.26
C ASN A 98 -10.92 7.04 13.68
N HIS A 99 -10.01 6.64 12.79
CA HIS A 99 -9.95 5.29 12.23
C HIS A 99 -8.56 4.67 12.43
N PRO A 100 -8.08 4.55 13.69
CA PRO A 100 -6.74 4.02 13.95
C PRO A 100 -6.57 2.56 13.51
N GLN A 101 -7.66 1.80 13.45
CA GLN A 101 -7.63 0.39 13.07
C GLN A 101 -7.26 0.19 11.59
N THR A 102 -7.61 1.12 10.70
CA THR A 102 -7.30 1.02 9.29
C THR A 102 -5.81 1.22 9.02
N ASN A 103 -5.14 2.07 9.78
CA ASN A 103 -3.70 2.29 9.66
C ASN A 103 -2.90 1.15 10.32
N GLY A 104 -3.45 0.55 11.37
CA GLY A 104 -2.77 -0.49 12.14
C GLY A 104 -2.36 -1.71 11.32
N LYS A 105 -3.15 -2.08 10.31
CA LYS A 105 -2.87 -3.22 9.43
C LYS A 105 -1.62 -2.98 8.60
N MET A 106 -1.48 -1.79 8.02
CA MET A 106 -0.34 -1.42 7.20
C MET A 106 0.91 -1.25 8.06
N GLU A 107 0.80 -0.60 9.20
CA GLU A 107 1.91 -0.44 10.14
C GLU A 107 2.44 -1.79 10.59
N LYS A 108 1.54 -2.73 10.88
CA LYS A 108 1.91 -4.08 11.30
C LYS A 108 2.65 -4.83 10.19
N TRP A 109 2.23 -4.68 8.95
CA TRP A 109 2.92 -5.29 7.81
C TRP A 109 4.32 -4.71 7.65
N PHE A 110 4.46 -3.38 7.70
CA PHE A 110 5.77 -2.73 7.61
C PHE A 110 6.69 -3.14 8.76
N ASP A 111 6.17 -3.26 9.97
CA ASP A 111 6.93 -3.72 11.12
C ASP A 111 7.43 -5.16 10.92
N THR A 112 6.56 -6.03 10.43
CA THR A 112 6.91 -7.42 10.10
C THR A 112 7.99 -7.47 9.03
N MET A 113 7.87 -6.65 7.98
CA MET A 113 8.86 -6.55 6.91
C MET A 113 10.23 -6.14 7.44
N LYS A 114 10.27 -5.10 8.27
CA LYS A 114 11.53 -4.59 8.83
C LYS A 114 12.21 -5.62 9.73
N LYS A 115 11.43 -6.31 10.56
CA LYS A 115 11.95 -7.39 11.43
C LYS A 115 12.47 -8.56 10.61
N ARG A 116 11.76 -8.93 9.57
CA ARG A 116 12.18 -10.02 8.68
C ARG A 116 13.47 -9.69 7.95
N LYS A 117 13.63 -8.46 7.50
CA LYS A 117 14.86 -7.99 6.82
C LYS A 117 16.08 -8.10 7.73
N LYS A 118 15.93 -7.87 9.02
CA LYS A 118 17.02 -8.04 9.98
C LYS A 118 17.45 -9.50 10.14
N LYS A 119 16.50 -10.43 10.13
CA LYS A 119 16.76 -11.86 10.30
C LYS A 119 17.21 -12.53 9.01
N HIS A 120 16.76 -12.04 7.87
CA HIS A 120 17.03 -12.60 6.54
C HIS A 120 17.50 -11.52 5.59
N PRO A 121 18.72 -10.98 5.78
CA PRO A 121 19.20 -9.84 4.99
C PRO A 121 19.35 -10.13 3.50
N ASP A 122 19.49 -11.40 3.12
CA ASP A 122 19.63 -11.80 1.71
C ASP A 122 18.27 -12.09 1.04
N GLU A 123 17.17 -12.06 1.79
CA GLU A 123 15.85 -12.29 1.26
C GLU A 123 15.37 -11.07 0.44
N THR A 124 14.88 -11.31 -0.78
CA THR A 124 14.33 -10.25 -1.59
C THR A 124 12.94 -9.84 -1.09
N LEU A 125 12.49 -8.64 -1.48
CA LEU A 125 11.16 -8.18 -1.14
C LEU A 125 10.08 -9.13 -1.69
N GLN A 126 10.27 -9.64 -2.91
CA GLN A 126 9.31 -10.55 -3.53
C GLN A 126 9.25 -11.90 -2.80
N GLU A 127 10.39 -12.42 -2.33
CA GLU A 127 10.43 -13.62 -1.51
C GLU A 127 9.70 -13.41 -0.19
N PHE A 128 9.88 -12.24 0.45
CA PHE A 128 9.18 -11.89 1.67
C PHE A 128 7.67 -11.81 1.44
N VAL A 129 7.23 -11.16 0.37
CA VAL A 129 5.80 -11.05 0.02
C VAL A 129 5.18 -12.43 -0.19
N LYS A 130 5.89 -13.32 -0.87
CA LYS A 130 5.43 -14.69 -1.08
C LYS A 130 5.27 -15.42 0.24
N TRP A 131 6.27 -15.34 1.11
CA TRP A 131 6.19 -15.93 2.46
C TRP A 131 5.00 -15.38 3.25
N TYR A 132 4.82 -14.07 3.23
CA TYR A 132 3.74 -13.41 3.95
C TYR A 132 2.36 -13.87 3.46
N ASN A 133 2.20 -13.96 2.14
CA ASN A 133 0.92 -14.34 1.55
C ASN A 133 0.61 -15.83 1.68
N GLU A 134 1.61 -16.69 1.56
CA GLU A 134 1.41 -18.14 1.44
C GLU A 134 1.69 -18.92 2.72
N GLU A 135 2.62 -18.45 3.54
CA GLU A 135 3.11 -19.24 4.68
C GLU A 135 2.79 -18.64 6.05
N ARG A 136 2.70 -17.30 6.15
CA ARG A 136 2.45 -16.67 7.44
C ARG A 136 0.99 -16.82 7.87
N ILE A 137 0.81 -17.30 9.11
CA ILE A 137 -0.52 -17.47 9.71
C ILE A 137 -0.97 -16.15 10.34
N HIS A 138 -2.22 -15.75 10.09
CA HIS A 138 -2.82 -14.53 10.61
C HIS A 138 -3.99 -14.86 11.55
N HIS A 139 -4.00 -14.24 12.71
CA HIS A 139 -5.11 -14.37 13.68
C HIS A 139 -6.45 -13.94 13.08
N ALA A 140 -6.45 -12.82 12.36
CA ALA A 140 -7.67 -12.27 11.75
C ALA A 140 -8.25 -13.18 10.64
N LEU A 141 -7.50 -14.18 10.19
CA LEU A 141 -7.92 -15.16 9.19
C LEU A 141 -8.09 -16.56 9.79
N GLU A 142 -8.35 -16.64 11.10
CA GLU A 142 -8.53 -17.91 11.83
C GLU A 142 -7.36 -18.86 11.64
N TYR A 143 -6.14 -18.31 11.73
CA TYR A 143 -4.89 -19.03 11.54
C TYR A 143 -4.66 -19.56 10.12
N LYS A 144 -5.31 -18.95 9.14
CA LYS A 144 -5.06 -19.22 7.73
C LYS A 144 -4.09 -18.19 7.15
N THR A 145 -3.51 -18.51 6.00
CA THR A 145 -2.70 -17.56 5.24
C THR A 145 -3.60 -16.68 4.35
N PRO A 146 -3.09 -15.53 3.83
CA PRO A 146 -3.85 -14.70 2.89
C PRO A 146 -4.17 -15.38 1.56
N GLU A 147 -3.46 -16.42 1.20
CA GLU A 147 -3.70 -17.19 -0.03
C GLU A 147 -4.75 -18.32 0.17
#